data_c4cac1a6c58cb8685b1c9339e488008c
#
_entry.id   c4cac1a6c58cb8685b1c9339e488008c
#
_cell.length_a   1.000
_cell.length_b   1.000
_cell.length_c   1.000
_cell.angle_alpha   90.00
_cell.angle_beta   90.00
_cell.angle_gamma   90.00
#
_symmetry.space_group_name_H-M   'P 1'
#
loop_
_entity.id
_entity.type
_entity.pdbx_description
1 polymer ?
#
loop_
_entity_poly.entity_id
_entity_poly.type
_entity_poly.pdbx_seq_one_letter_code
_entity_poly.pdbx_strand_id
1 'polypeptide(L)'
;MRKTKYLVAALLLSSTVMASANDELMSLMDDPNQWAIQTGDYANQRYSELDQINKDNVGDLQVAWTFSTGVLRGHEGSPLVIGDVMYVHTPFPNIVYALDLTDEGKIIWKYEPKQDPDVIPVMCCDTVNRGVAYADGKIFLHQADTTVVALNADTGAVEWSVMNGDAAVGETNTATVLPVGDKVIVGISGGEFGVRGSVTAYNIADGSQAWRAYSMGPDSDILVDPETTTHLGEPVGVDSGINTWEGDQWKIGGGTTWGWYSYDPDENLVYYGTGNPSTWNPAQRPGDNRWSMTIMARDADTGMAKWFYQMTPHDEWDYDGINEMILTDQEIDGVERKLLTHFDRNGLGYTLDRITGELLVAEKFDPAVNWTTGVDMDPNSDTYGRPAVVAEYSTEQNGEDVNSTGICPAALGSKDQQPAAYSPETELFYVPTNHVCMDYEPFRVSYTAGQPYVGATLAMYPAPDSHGGMGNFIAWDNKAGEIVWSVPEQFSVWSGALATAGDVVFYGTLEGYLKAVDAATGEELYKFKTPSGIIGNVMTYTQGGKQYVAILSGIGGWAGIGLAAGLTNPNDGLGAVGGYAALSDYTALGGQMTVFALPD
;
A
#
# COMPACT_ATOMS: atom_id res chain seq x y z
N MET A 1 -63.70 41.29 -21.77
CA MET A 1 -63.10 40.70 -20.57
C MET A 1 -62.13 39.63 -21.04
N ARG A 2 -60.81 39.93 -21.11
CA ARG A 2 -59.74 38.99 -21.47
C ARG A 2 -59.19 38.39 -20.17
N LYS A 3 -59.27 37.07 -20.01
CA LYS A 3 -58.65 36.33 -18.88
C LYS A 3 -57.20 36.00 -19.25
N THR A 4 -56.27 36.63 -18.58
CA THR A 4 -54.85 36.34 -18.65
C THR A 4 -54.55 35.11 -17.77
N LYS A 5 -54.06 34.03 -18.38
CA LYS A 5 -53.56 32.82 -17.67
C LYS A 5 -52.10 33.06 -17.33
N TYR A 6 -51.73 33.07 -16.06
CA TYR A 6 -50.36 32.99 -15.60
C TYR A 6 -49.90 31.52 -15.59
N LEU A 7 -48.88 31.22 -16.38
CA LEU A 7 -48.17 29.98 -16.33
C LEU A 7 -47.10 30.12 -15.20
N VAL A 8 -47.24 29.37 -14.14
CA VAL A 8 -46.17 29.21 -13.13
C VAL A 8 -45.27 28.10 -13.60
N ALA A 9 -44.04 28.45 -14.03
CA ALA A 9 -42.99 27.49 -14.29
C ALA A 9 -42.35 27.09 -12.95
N ALA A 10 -42.55 25.86 -12.52
CA ALA A 10 -41.83 25.29 -11.40
C ALA A 10 -40.41 24.93 -11.89
N LEU A 11 -39.40 25.69 -11.44
CA LEU A 11 -38.01 25.24 -11.54
C LEU A 11 -37.83 24.07 -10.56
N LEU A 12 -37.63 22.87 -11.09
CA LEU A 12 -37.05 21.76 -10.38
C LEU A 12 -35.56 22.06 -10.24
N LEU A 13 -35.12 22.54 -9.07
CA LEU A 13 -33.73 22.47 -8.66
C LEU A 13 -33.44 20.99 -8.39
N SER A 14 -32.75 20.34 -9.32
CA SER A 14 -32.05 19.10 -9.04
C SER A 14 -30.87 19.47 -8.12
N SER A 15 -31.02 19.28 -6.80
CA SER A 15 -29.89 19.21 -5.92
C SER A 15 -29.12 17.94 -6.34
N THR A 16 -27.98 18.10 -6.99
CA THR A 16 -26.94 17.09 -6.99
C THR A 16 -26.53 16.93 -5.53
N VAL A 17 -26.98 15.87 -4.90
CA VAL A 17 -26.39 15.41 -3.65
C VAL A 17 -24.98 14.98 -4.06
N MET A 18 -23.97 15.81 -3.75
CA MET A 18 -22.60 15.32 -3.74
C MET A 18 -22.59 14.21 -2.69
N ALA A 19 -22.11 13.02 -3.03
CA ALA A 19 -21.87 12.02 -2.02
C ALA A 19 -20.88 12.65 -1.04
N SER A 20 -21.29 12.79 0.20
CA SER A 20 -20.39 13.22 1.27
C SER A 20 -19.48 12.03 1.63
N ALA A 21 -18.27 12.31 2.09
CA ALA A 21 -17.46 11.33 2.81
C ALA A 21 -18.34 10.66 3.89
N ASN A 22 -17.99 9.42 4.28
CA ASN A 22 -18.72 8.74 5.34
C ASN A 22 -18.57 9.53 6.65
N ASP A 23 -19.61 10.28 7.04
CA ASP A 23 -19.57 11.22 8.17
C ASP A 23 -19.27 10.51 9.50
N GLU A 24 -19.76 9.27 9.69
CA GLU A 24 -19.47 8.47 10.88
C GLU A 24 -17.98 8.13 10.93
N LEU A 25 -17.43 7.59 9.85
CA LEU A 25 -16.02 7.19 9.78
C LEU A 25 -15.09 8.40 9.91
N MET A 26 -15.43 9.56 9.32
CA MET A 26 -14.67 10.79 9.51
C MET A 26 -14.64 11.21 10.97
N SER A 27 -15.78 11.19 11.65
CA SER A 27 -15.85 11.52 13.09
C SER A 27 -15.05 10.54 13.96
N LEU A 28 -14.95 9.26 13.55
CA LEU A 28 -14.12 8.27 14.25
C LEU A 28 -12.61 8.49 14.01
N MET A 29 -12.22 8.90 12.80
CA MET A 29 -10.82 9.26 12.49
C MET A 29 -10.36 10.54 13.19
N ASP A 30 -11.27 11.51 13.38
CA ASP A 30 -11.03 12.76 14.11
C ASP A 30 -10.92 12.55 15.64
N ASP A 31 -11.29 11.37 16.16
CA ASP A 31 -11.13 11.02 17.57
C ASP A 31 -9.78 10.33 17.80
N PRO A 32 -8.78 11.02 18.40
CA PRO A 32 -7.45 10.44 18.59
C PRO A 32 -7.43 9.21 19.51
N ASN A 33 -8.52 8.97 20.25
CA ASN A 33 -8.63 7.81 21.13
C ASN A 33 -8.86 6.49 20.38
N GLN A 34 -9.14 6.56 19.08
CA GLN A 34 -9.50 5.42 18.23
C GLN A 34 -8.47 5.21 17.11
N TRP A 35 -8.60 4.09 16.41
CA TRP A 35 -7.86 3.79 15.19
C TRP A 35 -8.82 3.14 14.20
N ALA A 36 -9.57 3.98 13.48
CA ALA A 36 -10.76 3.55 12.76
C ALA A 36 -10.49 3.00 11.36
N ILE A 37 -9.31 3.30 10.79
CA ILE A 37 -8.85 2.85 9.47
C ILE A 37 -7.40 2.39 9.55
N GLN A 38 -6.96 1.52 8.64
CA GLN A 38 -5.62 0.90 8.66
C GLN A 38 -4.48 1.92 8.68
N THR A 39 -4.67 3.06 8.06
CA THR A 39 -3.67 4.13 7.92
C THR A 39 -3.86 5.30 8.89
N GLY A 40 -4.82 5.18 9.82
CA GLY A 40 -5.18 6.22 10.79
C GLY A 40 -6.19 7.21 10.25
N ASP A 41 -5.97 7.73 9.06
CA ASP A 41 -6.83 8.69 8.37
C ASP A 41 -6.93 8.41 6.85
N TYR A 42 -7.78 9.14 6.16
CA TYR A 42 -7.91 9.08 4.71
C TYR A 42 -6.68 9.60 3.95
N ALA A 43 -5.85 10.40 4.59
CA ALA A 43 -4.65 10.97 4.01
C ALA A 43 -3.42 10.04 4.10
N ASN A 44 -3.58 8.86 4.72
CA ASN A 44 -2.51 7.88 4.96
C ASN A 44 -1.34 8.43 5.79
N GLN A 45 -1.58 9.40 6.69
CA GLN A 45 -0.51 10.05 7.45
C GLN A 45 0.07 9.16 8.56
N ARG A 46 -0.71 8.19 9.08
CA ARG A 46 -0.29 7.33 10.20
C ARG A 46 0.28 8.14 11.36
N TYR A 47 -0.38 9.25 11.65
CA TYR A 47 -0.07 10.15 12.75
C TYR A 47 -1.15 10.06 13.83
N SER A 48 -0.74 10.18 15.09
CA SER A 48 -1.65 10.24 16.23
C SER A 48 -1.38 11.47 17.07
N GLU A 49 -2.43 12.20 17.44
CA GLU A 49 -2.37 13.34 18.35
C GLU A 49 -2.14 12.93 19.83
N LEU A 50 -2.08 11.64 20.15
CA LEU A 50 -1.82 11.15 21.50
C LEU A 50 -0.35 11.40 21.90
N ASP A 51 -0.15 11.94 23.11
CA ASP A 51 1.15 12.37 23.65
C ASP A 51 1.46 11.84 25.07
N GLN A 52 0.58 11.00 25.64
CA GLN A 52 0.86 10.39 26.97
C GLN A 52 2.14 9.54 26.92
N ILE A 53 2.35 8.81 25.82
CA ILE A 53 3.61 8.13 25.51
C ILE A 53 4.43 9.10 24.65
N ASN A 54 5.56 9.55 25.18
CA ASN A 54 6.39 10.57 24.56
C ASN A 54 7.89 10.23 24.73
N LYS A 55 8.76 11.03 24.13
CA LYS A 55 10.20 10.78 24.10
C LYS A 55 10.85 10.68 25.49
N ASP A 56 10.27 11.31 26.53
CA ASP A 56 10.83 11.30 27.88
C ASP A 56 10.45 10.03 28.67
N ASN A 57 9.40 9.29 28.27
CA ASN A 57 8.87 8.15 29.02
C ASN A 57 8.69 6.87 28.20
N VAL A 58 8.84 6.90 26.88
CA VAL A 58 8.67 5.72 26.02
C VAL A 58 9.58 4.55 26.40
N GLY A 59 10.73 4.84 27.01
CA GLY A 59 11.65 3.84 27.56
C GLY A 59 11.07 2.97 28.68
N ASP A 60 9.98 3.43 29.32
CA ASP A 60 9.31 2.72 30.41
C ASP A 60 8.15 1.82 29.93
N LEU A 61 7.89 1.74 28.61
CA LEU A 61 6.83 0.90 28.04
C LEU A 61 6.97 -0.56 28.48
N GLN A 62 5.85 -1.14 28.87
CA GLN A 62 5.72 -2.54 29.26
C GLN A 62 4.60 -3.21 28.48
N VAL A 63 4.69 -4.55 28.33
CA VAL A 63 3.58 -5.33 27.78
C VAL A 63 2.40 -5.28 28.74
N ALA A 64 1.29 -4.73 28.28
CA ALA A 64 0.05 -4.70 29.03
C ALA A 64 -0.70 -6.05 28.89
N TRP A 65 -0.87 -6.52 27.68
CA TRP A 65 -1.49 -7.81 27.38
C TRP A 65 -1.10 -8.31 25.98
N THR A 66 -1.43 -9.56 25.68
CA THR A 66 -1.13 -10.18 24.37
C THR A 66 -2.32 -11.00 23.89
N PHE A 67 -2.43 -11.16 22.57
CA PHE A 67 -3.43 -12.01 21.94
C PHE A 67 -2.78 -12.88 20.85
N SER A 68 -3.03 -14.21 20.90
CA SER A 68 -2.56 -15.13 19.86
C SER A 68 -3.63 -15.27 18.77
N THR A 69 -3.28 -15.01 17.54
CA THR A 69 -4.19 -15.12 16.40
C THR A 69 -4.46 -16.56 15.99
N GLY A 70 -3.60 -17.50 16.38
CA GLY A 70 -3.69 -18.91 16.00
C GLY A 70 -3.21 -19.21 14.57
N VAL A 71 -2.68 -18.23 13.84
CA VAL A 71 -2.16 -18.37 12.47
C VAL A 71 -0.67 -18.08 12.44
N LEU A 72 0.14 -19.03 11.99
CA LEU A 72 1.61 -18.93 11.93
C LEU A 72 2.05 -18.53 10.52
N ARG A 73 1.81 -17.29 10.13
CA ARG A 73 2.12 -16.70 8.82
C ARG A 73 2.41 -15.21 8.97
N GLY A 74 2.75 -14.56 7.86
CA GLY A 74 3.00 -13.14 7.80
C GLY A 74 1.78 -12.28 8.16
N HIS A 75 1.85 -11.52 9.26
CA HIS A 75 0.80 -10.60 9.70
C HIS A 75 1.13 -9.18 9.26
N GLU A 76 0.57 -8.74 8.14
CA GLU A 76 0.59 -7.35 7.67
C GLU A 76 -0.61 -6.57 8.23
N GLY A 77 -0.61 -5.25 8.09
CA GLY A 77 -1.68 -4.39 8.61
C GLY A 77 -1.63 -4.15 10.12
N SER A 78 -2.66 -3.52 10.63
CA SER A 78 -2.85 -3.22 12.05
C SER A 78 -4.25 -3.63 12.53
N PRO A 79 -4.50 -3.79 13.84
CA PRO A 79 -5.84 -3.84 14.38
C PRO A 79 -6.58 -2.51 14.12
N LEU A 80 -7.92 -2.53 14.16
CA LEU A 80 -8.75 -1.32 14.30
C LEU A 80 -9.27 -1.24 15.73
N VAL A 81 -9.50 -0.02 16.23
CA VAL A 81 -10.16 0.23 17.51
C VAL A 81 -11.32 1.20 17.29
N ILE A 82 -12.53 0.73 17.60
CA ILE A 82 -13.77 1.50 17.54
C ILE A 82 -14.46 1.41 18.89
N GLY A 83 -14.46 2.49 19.65
CA GLY A 83 -14.92 2.49 21.03
C GLY A 83 -14.15 1.50 21.89
N ASP A 84 -14.86 0.59 22.56
CA ASP A 84 -14.27 -0.44 23.43
C ASP A 84 -13.95 -1.76 22.70
N VAL A 85 -14.00 -1.79 21.37
CA VAL A 85 -13.80 -3.01 20.59
C VAL A 85 -12.57 -2.88 19.68
N MET A 86 -11.70 -3.90 19.76
CA MET A 86 -10.59 -4.04 18.82
C MET A 86 -10.89 -5.15 17.80
N TYR A 87 -10.72 -4.84 16.52
CA TYR A 87 -10.87 -5.80 15.42
C TYR A 87 -9.50 -6.23 14.92
N VAL A 88 -9.23 -7.53 14.99
CA VAL A 88 -7.95 -8.14 14.58
C VAL A 88 -8.19 -9.09 13.42
N HIS A 89 -7.44 -8.92 12.34
CA HIS A 89 -7.48 -9.82 11.18
C HIS A 89 -6.25 -10.71 11.14
N THR A 90 -6.30 -11.77 10.31
CA THR A 90 -5.15 -12.65 10.05
C THR A 90 -4.85 -12.75 8.55
N PRO A 91 -3.62 -13.17 8.17
CA PRO A 91 -3.38 -13.72 6.84
C PRO A 91 -4.32 -14.88 6.56
N PHE A 92 -4.23 -15.53 5.38
CA PHE A 92 -5.02 -16.72 5.10
C PHE A 92 -5.06 -17.67 6.33
N PRO A 93 -6.23 -18.13 6.78
CA PRO A 93 -7.52 -18.11 6.10
C PRO A 93 -8.38 -16.84 6.31
N ASN A 94 -7.81 -15.71 6.68
CA ASN A 94 -8.46 -14.41 6.84
C ASN A 94 -9.50 -14.39 7.98
N ILE A 95 -9.11 -14.88 9.15
CA ILE A 95 -9.94 -14.83 10.35
C ILE A 95 -10.04 -13.38 10.82
N VAL A 96 -11.23 -13.00 11.29
CA VAL A 96 -11.45 -11.72 11.98
C VAL A 96 -11.96 -11.98 13.39
N TYR A 97 -11.36 -11.31 14.35
CA TYR A 97 -11.76 -11.32 15.77
C TYR A 97 -12.24 -9.93 16.17
N ALA A 98 -13.31 -9.86 16.97
CA ALA A 98 -13.64 -8.68 17.77
C ALA A 98 -13.28 -8.98 19.24
N LEU A 99 -12.48 -8.09 19.83
CA LEU A 99 -11.95 -8.23 21.19
C LEU A 99 -12.48 -7.10 22.07
N ASP A 100 -12.90 -7.46 23.29
CA ASP A 100 -13.33 -6.52 24.32
C ASP A 100 -12.13 -5.89 25.03
N LEU A 101 -11.90 -4.62 24.83
CA LEU A 101 -10.80 -3.87 25.45
C LEU A 101 -11.03 -3.60 26.95
N THR A 102 -12.27 -3.74 27.44
CA THR A 102 -12.60 -3.61 28.88
C THR A 102 -12.34 -4.90 29.67
N ASP A 103 -12.10 -6.04 28.97
CA ASP A 103 -11.84 -7.37 29.55
C ASP A 103 -10.59 -8.01 28.92
N GLU A 104 -9.47 -7.25 28.85
CA GLU A 104 -8.13 -7.68 28.41
C GLU A 104 -8.11 -8.43 27.05
N GLY A 105 -8.93 -7.99 26.10
CA GLY A 105 -8.98 -8.58 24.76
C GLY A 105 -9.74 -9.90 24.70
N LYS A 106 -10.71 -10.12 25.56
CA LYS A 106 -11.62 -11.25 25.47
C LYS A 106 -12.39 -11.25 24.14
N ILE A 107 -12.44 -12.41 23.49
CA ILE A 107 -13.15 -12.57 22.22
C ILE A 107 -14.65 -12.34 22.41
N ILE A 108 -15.21 -11.32 21.75
CA ILE A 108 -16.65 -11.07 21.64
C ILE A 108 -17.22 -12.00 20.57
N TRP A 109 -16.63 -11.97 19.38
CA TRP A 109 -16.98 -12.86 18.27
C TRP A 109 -15.75 -13.17 17.40
N LYS A 110 -15.88 -14.23 16.60
CA LYS A 110 -14.88 -14.67 15.62
C LYS A 110 -15.59 -15.00 14.31
N TYR A 111 -15.11 -14.44 13.21
CA TYR A 111 -15.47 -14.86 11.86
C TYR A 111 -14.32 -15.68 11.26
N GLU A 112 -14.62 -16.86 10.75
CA GLU A 112 -13.65 -17.77 10.13
C GLU A 112 -14.21 -18.22 8.78
N PRO A 113 -13.74 -17.61 7.66
CA PRO A 113 -14.24 -17.95 6.34
C PRO A 113 -13.78 -19.35 5.92
N LYS A 114 -14.59 -19.98 5.08
CA LYS A 114 -14.24 -21.24 4.44
C LYS A 114 -13.78 -20.97 3.02
N GLN A 115 -12.50 -20.77 2.86
CA GLN A 115 -11.87 -20.59 1.56
C GLN A 115 -11.26 -21.90 1.07
N ASP A 116 -11.20 -22.09 -0.26
CA ASP A 116 -10.48 -23.19 -0.86
C ASP A 116 -8.96 -22.95 -0.72
N PRO A 117 -8.19 -23.87 -0.11
CA PRO A 117 -6.75 -23.72 -0.01
C PRO A 117 -6.03 -23.72 -1.37
N ASP A 118 -6.69 -24.11 -2.45
CA ASP A 118 -6.14 -24.03 -3.81
C ASP A 118 -5.90 -22.58 -4.26
N VAL A 119 -6.36 -21.56 -3.51
CA VAL A 119 -5.98 -20.16 -3.70
C VAL A 119 -4.52 -19.89 -3.33
N ILE A 120 -3.95 -20.64 -2.37
CA ILE A 120 -2.58 -20.39 -1.86
C ILE A 120 -1.51 -20.45 -2.97
N PRO A 121 -1.50 -21.44 -3.88
CA PRO A 121 -0.51 -21.50 -4.96
C PRO A 121 -0.57 -20.35 -5.97
N VAL A 122 -1.68 -19.61 -6.05
CA VAL A 122 -1.84 -18.46 -6.94
C VAL A 122 -1.72 -17.10 -6.23
N MET A 123 -1.39 -17.12 -4.93
CA MET A 123 -0.98 -15.91 -4.20
C MET A 123 0.54 -15.76 -4.33
N CYS A 124 1.00 -14.66 -4.95
CA CYS A 124 2.41 -14.32 -4.93
C CYS A 124 2.84 -13.90 -3.51
N CYS A 125 4.07 -14.24 -3.17
CA CYS A 125 4.81 -13.55 -2.12
C CYS A 125 4.26 -13.70 -0.69
N ASP A 126 3.60 -14.81 -0.36
CA ASP A 126 2.93 -15.20 0.87
C ASP A 126 1.41 -14.89 0.87
N THR A 127 0.72 -15.44 1.85
CA THR A 127 -0.74 -15.40 2.01
C THR A 127 -1.20 -14.25 2.92
N VAL A 128 -0.51 -13.13 2.86
CA VAL A 128 -0.75 -11.94 3.71
C VAL A 128 -2.09 -11.27 3.43
N ASN A 129 -2.53 -10.45 4.38
CA ASN A 129 -3.69 -9.58 4.26
C ASN A 129 -3.43 -8.29 5.04
N ARG A 130 -3.71 -7.12 4.44
CA ARG A 130 -3.38 -5.80 5.01
C ARG A 130 -4.48 -5.18 5.83
N GLY A 131 -5.56 -5.93 6.10
CA GLY A 131 -6.50 -5.53 7.13
C GLY A 131 -7.96 -5.48 6.74
N VAL A 132 -8.74 -5.14 7.74
CA VAL A 132 -10.17 -4.87 7.65
C VAL A 132 -10.42 -3.37 7.69
N ALA A 133 -11.63 -2.95 7.31
CA ALA A 133 -12.09 -1.57 7.46
C ALA A 133 -13.46 -1.54 8.14
N TYR A 134 -13.79 -0.40 8.75
CA TYR A 134 -15.07 -0.16 9.41
C TYR A 134 -15.84 0.95 8.68
N ALA A 135 -17.13 0.79 8.50
CA ALA A 135 -18.08 1.85 8.18
C ALA A 135 -19.53 1.39 8.45
N ASP A 136 -20.40 2.30 8.89
CA ASP A 136 -21.83 2.07 9.05
C ASP A 136 -22.20 0.82 9.87
N GLY A 137 -21.48 0.58 10.98
CA GLY A 137 -21.70 -0.60 11.83
C GLY A 137 -21.29 -1.92 11.20
N LYS A 138 -20.42 -1.89 10.16
CA LYS A 138 -19.93 -3.09 9.46
C LYS A 138 -18.41 -3.16 9.46
N ILE A 139 -17.90 -4.39 9.48
CA ILE A 139 -16.49 -4.68 9.21
C ILE A 139 -16.39 -5.28 7.81
N PHE A 140 -15.56 -4.68 6.98
CA PHE A 140 -15.30 -5.15 5.62
C PHE A 140 -13.98 -5.89 5.56
N LEU A 141 -13.99 -7.03 4.89
CA LEU A 141 -12.82 -7.86 4.63
C LEU A 141 -12.79 -8.24 3.15
N HIS A 142 -11.63 -8.09 2.51
CA HIS A 142 -11.37 -8.63 1.18
C HIS A 142 -10.49 -9.86 1.36
N GLN A 143 -11.05 -11.07 1.10
CA GLN A 143 -10.41 -12.35 1.34
C GLN A 143 -9.41 -12.70 0.23
N ALA A 144 -8.56 -13.68 0.50
CA ALA A 144 -7.55 -14.17 -0.44
C ALA A 144 -8.15 -14.65 -1.78
N ASP A 145 -9.31 -15.28 -1.74
CA ASP A 145 -10.08 -15.77 -2.90
C ASP A 145 -10.88 -14.68 -3.63
N THR A 146 -10.59 -13.41 -3.34
CA THR A 146 -11.27 -12.22 -3.84
C THR A 146 -12.71 -11.99 -3.34
N THR A 147 -13.19 -12.76 -2.37
CA THR A 147 -14.49 -12.49 -1.75
C THR A 147 -14.41 -11.22 -0.91
N VAL A 148 -15.23 -10.22 -1.24
CA VAL A 148 -15.48 -9.05 -0.37
C VAL A 148 -16.66 -9.37 0.51
N VAL A 149 -16.48 -9.26 1.83
CA VAL A 149 -17.53 -9.58 2.80
C VAL A 149 -17.75 -8.39 3.75
N ALA A 150 -19.02 -8.10 4.04
CA ALA A 150 -19.43 -7.20 5.10
C ALA A 150 -19.96 -8.02 6.28
N LEU A 151 -19.35 -7.80 7.44
CA LEU A 151 -19.74 -8.41 8.71
C LEU A 151 -20.42 -7.36 9.57
N ASN A 152 -21.48 -7.70 10.25
CA ASN A 152 -22.04 -6.86 11.29
C ASN A 152 -20.99 -6.66 12.41
N ALA A 153 -20.66 -5.43 12.76
CA ALA A 153 -19.59 -5.12 13.69
C ALA A 153 -19.83 -5.64 15.12
N ASP A 154 -21.09 -5.72 15.55
CA ASP A 154 -21.46 -6.18 16.90
C ASP A 154 -21.45 -7.71 17.03
N THR A 155 -21.78 -8.44 15.95
CA THR A 155 -22.08 -9.88 16.02
C THR A 155 -21.17 -10.75 15.17
N GLY A 156 -20.42 -10.21 14.23
CA GLY A 156 -19.62 -10.94 13.24
C GLY A 156 -20.46 -11.70 12.19
N ALA A 157 -21.78 -11.48 12.15
CA ALA A 157 -22.65 -12.12 11.16
C ALA A 157 -22.43 -11.52 9.78
N VAL A 158 -22.36 -12.37 8.74
CA VAL A 158 -22.26 -11.91 7.34
C VAL A 158 -23.57 -11.21 6.95
N GLU A 159 -23.49 -9.96 6.54
CA GLU A 159 -24.61 -9.20 6.00
C GLU A 159 -24.71 -9.35 4.48
N TRP A 160 -23.58 -9.28 3.80
CA TRP A 160 -23.48 -9.61 2.38
C TRP A 160 -22.07 -10.07 2.01
N SER A 161 -21.93 -10.76 0.88
CA SER A 161 -20.65 -11.11 0.29
C SER A 161 -20.73 -11.14 -1.23
N VAL A 162 -19.66 -10.71 -1.93
CA VAL A 162 -19.56 -10.68 -3.39
C VAL A 162 -18.16 -11.12 -3.82
N MET A 163 -18.06 -11.73 -5.01
CA MET A 163 -16.77 -12.06 -5.63
C MET A 163 -16.27 -10.87 -6.45
N ASN A 164 -15.05 -10.43 -6.19
CA ASN A 164 -14.40 -9.35 -6.96
C ASN A 164 -13.63 -9.87 -8.18
N GLY A 165 -13.18 -11.12 -8.14
CA GLY A 165 -12.38 -11.76 -9.20
C GLY A 165 -12.51 -13.28 -9.17
N ASP A 166 -11.63 -13.97 -9.92
CA ASP A 166 -11.61 -15.44 -10.07
C ASP A 166 -10.21 -15.99 -9.75
N ALA A 167 -10.05 -16.63 -8.62
CA ALA A 167 -8.78 -17.24 -8.20
C ALA A 167 -8.28 -18.34 -9.17
N ALA A 168 -9.17 -18.96 -9.95
CA ALA A 168 -8.77 -19.97 -10.93
C ALA A 168 -7.93 -19.40 -12.09
N VAL A 169 -7.98 -18.09 -12.33
CA VAL A 169 -7.15 -17.40 -13.32
C VAL A 169 -6.00 -16.62 -12.71
N GLY A 170 -5.81 -16.72 -11.37
CA GLY A 170 -4.74 -16.04 -10.65
C GLY A 170 -5.15 -14.71 -9.99
N GLU A 171 -6.44 -14.33 -10.07
CA GLU A 171 -6.94 -13.17 -9.34
C GLU A 171 -7.04 -13.47 -7.85
N THR A 172 -6.32 -12.72 -7.03
CA THR A 172 -6.27 -12.88 -5.58
C THR A 172 -6.33 -11.53 -4.87
N ASN A 173 -6.31 -11.53 -3.54
CA ASN A 173 -6.21 -10.30 -2.77
C ASN A 173 -5.28 -10.40 -1.58
N THR A 174 -4.50 -9.33 -1.39
CA THR A 174 -3.66 -9.08 -0.21
C THR A 174 -3.93 -7.73 0.42
N ALA A 175 -4.66 -6.84 -0.27
CA ALA A 175 -4.93 -5.46 0.15
C ALA A 175 -6.04 -5.38 1.20
N THR A 176 -6.08 -4.25 1.89
CA THR A 176 -7.25 -3.81 2.67
C THR A 176 -8.32 -3.20 1.76
N VAL A 177 -9.44 -2.81 2.33
CA VAL A 177 -10.51 -2.08 1.65
C VAL A 177 -10.54 -0.63 2.14
N LEU A 178 -11.03 0.29 1.30
CA LEU A 178 -11.23 1.70 1.68
C LEU A 178 -12.71 2.06 1.61
N PRO A 179 -13.41 2.30 2.74
CA PRO A 179 -14.75 2.87 2.73
C PRO A 179 -14.70 4.36 2.37
N VAL A 180 -15.51 4.78 1.40
CA VAL A 180 -15.65 6.18 0.98
C VAL A 180 -17.12 6.48 0.68
N GLY A 181 -17.71 7.45 1.34
CA GLY A 181 -19.12 7.77 1.19
C GLY A 181 -20.01 6.56 1.51
N ASP A 182 -20.81 6.15 0.55
CA ASP A 182 -21.69 4.97 0.61
C ASP A 182 -21.07 3.72 -0.05
N LYS A 183 -19.75 3.74 -0.33
CA LYS A 183 -19.03 2.69 -1.07
C LYS A 183 -17.85 2.12 -0.29
N VAL A 184 -17.46 0.91 -0.64
CA VAL A 184 -16.15 0.33 -0.30
C VAL A 184 -15.36 0.09 -1.58
N ILE A 185 -14.12 0.56 -1.60
CA ILE A 185 -13.20 0.46 -2.73
C ILE A 185 -12.23 -0.67 -2.48
N VAL A 186 -12.05 -1.55 -3.47
CA VAL A 186 -11.17 -2.71 -3.41
C VAL A 186 -10.37 -2.85 -4.71
N GLY A 187 -9.18 -3.40 -4.60
CA GLY A 187 -8.32 -3.71 -5.73
C GLY A 187 -8.32 -5.18 -6.10
N ILE A 188 -7.26 -5.58 -6.83
CA ILE A 188 -7.00 -6.96 -7.22
C ILE A 188 -5.49 -7.20 -7.26
N SER A 189 -5.03 -8.39 -6.87
CA SER A 189 -3.66 -8.90 -7.01
C SER A 189 -3.57 -9.92 -8.13
N GLY A 190 -2.36 -10.35 -8.50
CA GLY A 190 -2.12 -11.42 -9.46
C GLY A 190 -1.37 -10.98 -10.71
N GLY A 191 -0.57 -9.90 -10.65
CA GLY A 191 0.27 -9.45 -11.76
C GLY A 191 1.14 -10.58 -12.32
N GLU A 192 1.74 -11.39 -11.45
CA GLU A 192 2.59 -12.54 -11.79
C GLU A 192 1.86 -13.69 -12.50
N PHE A 193 0.54 -13.61 -12.60
CA PHE A 193 -0.33 -14.54 -13.31
C PHE A 193 -0.98 -13.94 -14.55
N GLY A 194 -0.56 -12.72 -14.95
CA GLY A 194 -1.13 -12.02 -16.10
C GLY A 194 -2.55 -11.50 -15.84
N VAL A 195 -2.88 -11.20 -14.59
CA VAL A 195 -4.16 -10.57 -14.23
C VAL A 195 -4.16 -9.12 -14.70
N ARG A 196 -5.23 -8.72 -15.35
CA ARG A 196 -5.48 -7.33 -15.72
C ARG A 196 -5.98 -6.57 -14.48
N GLY A 197 -5.18 -5.66 -13.97
CA GLY A 197 -5.47 -4.88 -12.77
C GLY A 197 -6.76 -4.07 -12.87
N SER A 198 -7.45 -3.94 -11.73
CA SER A 198 -8.67 -3.12 -11.62
C SER A 198 -8.89 -2.64 -10.19
N VAL A 199 -9.64 -1.55 -10.06
CA VAL A 199 -10.24 -1.08 -8.82
C VAL A 199 -11.75 -1.11 -8.96
N THR A 200 -12.45 -1.61 -7.94
CA THR A 200 -13.90 -1.76 -7.94
C THR A 200 -14.49 -1.09 -6.71
N ALA A 201 -15.60 -0.37 -6.87
CA ALA A 201 -16.40 0.14 -5.77
C ALA A 201 -17.70 -0.66 -5.63
N TYR A 202 -17.99 -1.08 -4.40
CA TYR A 202 -19.22 -1.75 -4.03
C TYR A 202 -20.02 -0.88 -3.05
N ASN A 203 -21.35 -0.88 -3.16
CA ASN A 203 -22.21 -0.17 -2.23
C ASN A 203 -22.16 -0.81 -0.85
N ILE A 204 -21.95 -0.02 0.22
CA ILE A 204 -21.90 -0.47 1.62
C ILE A 204 -23.17 -1.19 2.03
N ALA A 205 -24.32 -0.76 1.51
CA ALA A 205 -25.63 -1.24 1.91
C ALA A 205 -25.87 -2.72 1.55
N ASP A 206 -25.43 -3.16 0.36
CA ASP A 206 -25.84 -4.45 -0.21
C ASP A 206 -24.79 -5.19 -1.02
N GLY A 207 -23.58 -4.61 -1.17
CA GLY A 207 -22.49 -5.20 -1.94
C GLY A 207 -22.69 -5.16 -3.46
N SER A 208 -23.69 -4.43 -3.98
CA SER A 208 -23.85 -4.24 -5.41
C SER A 208 -22.70 -3.39 -5.98
N GLN A 209 -22.18 -3.76 -7.15
CA GLN A 209 -21.10 -3.03 -7.79
C GLN A 209 -21.60 -1.65 -8.26
N ALA A 210 -20.94 -0.58 -7.80
CA ALA A 210 -21.20 0.79 -8.24
C ALA A 210 -20.45 1.09 -9.55
N TRP A 211 -19.14 0.84 -9.57
CA TRP A 211 -18.29 0.98 -10.75
C TRP A 211 -17.07 0.05 -10.68
N ARG A 212 -16.43 -0.19 -11.82
CA ARG A 212 -15.12 -0.86 -11.92
C ARG A 212 -14.29 -0.13 -12.98
N ALA A 213 -13.04 0.18 -12.65
CA ALA A 213 -12.07 0.77 -13.54
C ALA A 213 -10.85 -0.15 -13.67
N TYR A 214 -10.50 -0.54 -14.89
CA TYR A 214 -9.28 -1.29 -15.15
C TYR A 214 -8.07 -0.35 -15.24
N SER A 215 -6.88 -0.89 -15.04
CA SER A 215 -5.63 -0.14 -15.11
C SER A 215 -5.17 0.15 -16.54
N MET A 216 -5.53 -0.71 -17.50
CA MET A 216 -5.25 -0.56 -18.93
C MET A 216 -6.43 -1.09 -19.74
N GLY A 217 -6.46 -0.76 -21.05
CA GLY A 217 -7.51 -1.16 -21.99
C GLY A 217 -8.20 0.00 -22.66
N PRO A 218 -9.37 -0.24 -23.34
CA PRO A 218 -10.18 0.81 -23.94
C PRO A 218 -10.61 1.90 -22.95
N ASP A 219 -10.81 3.12 -23.43
CA ASP A 219 -11.20 4.27 -22.60
C ASP A 219 -12.44 3.98 -21.74
N SER A 220 -13.41 3.21 -22.25
CA SER A 220 -14.59 2.80 -21.49
C SER A 220 -14.31 1.86 -20.32
N ASP A 221 -13.25 1.05 -20.38
CA ASP A 221 -12.86 0.12 -19.33
C ASP A 221 -12.04 0.80 -18.26
N ILE A 222 -11.14 1.70 -18.68
CA ILE A 222 -10.28 2.45 -17.76
C ILE A 222 -10.97 3.70 -17.20
N LEU A 223 -12.21 3.98 -17.60
CA LEU A 223 -13.02 5.12 -17.19
C LEU A 223 -12.26 6.45 -17.33
N VAL A 224 -11.77 6.74 -18.52
CA VAL A 224 -11.14 8.01 -18.88
C VAL A 224 -11.99 8.81 -19.85
N ASP A 225 -11.90 10.11 -19.75
CA ASP A 225 -12.28 11.03 -20.82
C ASP A 225 -10.98 11.47 -21.50
N PRO A 226 -10.77 11.10 -22.77
CA PRO A 226 -9.49 11.35 -23.45
C PRO A 226 -9.12 12.82 -23.64
N GLU A 227 -10.10 13.74 -23.50
CA GLU A 227 -9.90 15.18 -23.65
C GLU A 227 -9.65 15.89 -22.30
N THR A 228 -10.14 15.31 -21.18
CA THR A 228 -10.10 15.98 -19.85
C THR A 228 -9.31 15.23 -18.80
N THR A 229 -9.12 13.90 -18.94
CA THR A 229 -8.16 13.16 -18.11
C THR A 229 -6.74 13.52 -18.53
N THR A 230 -5.87 13.86 -17.58
CA THR A 230 -4.51 14.36 -17.91
C THR A 230 -3.39 13.43 -17.42
N HIS A 231 -2.24 13.52 -18.08
CA HIS A 231 -0.94 13.02 -17.65
C HIS A 231 0.07 14.17 -17.74
N LEU A 232 0.63 14.57 -16.61
CA LEU A 232 1.54 15.74 -16.51
C LEU A 232 0.94 17.01 -17.14
N GLY A 233 -0.36 17.23 -16.92
CA GLY A 233 -1.08 18.41 -17.42
C GLY A 233 -1.59 18.33 -18.86
N GLU A 234 -1.18 17.32 -19.64
CA GLU A 234 -1.61 17.11 -21.02
C GLU A 234 -2.72 16.04 -21.10
N PRO A 235 -3.74 16.21 -21.98
CA PRO A 235 -4.77 15.20 -22.19
C PRO A 235 -4.17 13.83 -22.60
N VAL A 236 -4.70 12.74 -22.01
CA VAL A 236 -4.19 11.38 -22.27
C VAL A 236 -4.45 10.90 -23.71
N GLY A 237 -5.45 11.47 -24.39
CA GLY A 237 -5.85 11.09 -25.75
C GLY A 237 -6.64 9.78 -25.80
N VAL A 238 -7.20 9.50 -26.98
CA VAL A 238 -8.03 8.31 -27.25
C VAL A 238 -7.21 7.03 -27.14
N ASP A 239 -7.79 6.00 -26.50
CA ASP A 239 -7.20 4.66 -26.37
C ASP A 239 -5.81 4.66 -25.67
N SER A 240 -5.58 5.60 -24.77
CA SER A 240 -4.28 5.78 -24.08
C SER A 240 -3.83 4.52 -23.31
N GLY A 241 -4.75 3.72 -22.83
CA GLY A 241 -4.49 2.45 -22.15
C GLY A 241 -4.20 1.27 -23.07
N ILE A 242 -4.19 1.47 -24.40
CA ILE A 242 -3.89 0.44 -25.42
C ILE A 242 -2.71 0.86 -26.30
N ASN A 243 -2.61 2.14 -26.65
CA ASN A 243 -1.71 2.65 -27.69
C ASN A 243 -0.23 2.39 -27.45
N THR A 244 0.15 2.07 -26.21
CA THR A 244 1.54 1.78 -25.82
C THR A 244 1.78 0.29 -25.54
N TRP A 245 0.87 -0.56 -25.99
CA TRP A 245 0.97 -2.02 -25.90
C TRP A 245 1.06 -2.64 -27.28
N GLU A 246 1.81 -3.72 -27.42
CA GLU A 246 1.80 -4.50 -28.65
C GLU A 246 0.59 -5.45 -28.69
N GLY A 247 -0.24 -5.32 -29.71
CA GLY A 247 -1.41 -6.17 -29.91
C GLY A 247 -2.34 -6.19 -28.70
N ASP A 248 -2.63 -7.40 -28.23
CA ASP A 248 -3.56 -7.65 -27.12
C ASP A 248 -2.86 -7.86 -25.76
N GLN A 249 -1.57 -7.54 -25.63
CA GLN A 249 -0.81 -7.75 -24.36
C GLN A 249 -1.43 -7.03 -23.17
N TRP A 250 -2.09 -5.89 -23.35
CA TRP A 250 -2.82 -5.19 -22.30
C TRP A 250 -3.89 -6.04 -21.60
N LYS A 251 -4.40 -7.11 -22.24
CA LYS A 251 -5.41 -8.02 -21.64
C LYS A 251 -4.85 -8.88 -20.52
N ILE A 252 -3.54 -9.09 -20.53
CA ILE A 252 -2.77 -9.84 -19.53
C ILE A 252 -1.66 -8.96 -18.94
N GLY A 253 -1.88 -7.66 -18.93
CA GLY A 253 -0.87 -6.62 -18.76
C GLY A 253 -0.57 -6.24 -17.31
N GLY A 254 -1.00 -6.98 -16.29
CA GLY A 254 -0.73 -6.63 -14.90
C GLY A 254 -1.40 -5.32 -14.49
N GLY A 255 -0.61 -4.38 -13.92
CA GLY A 255 -1.13 -3.14 -13.39
C GLY A 255 -2.11 -3.36 -12.23
N THR A 256 -1.87 -4.41 -11.44
CA THR A 256 -2.73 -4.78 -10.31
C THR A 256 -2.65 -3.75 -9.19
N THR A 257 -3.68 -3.69 -8.34
CA THR A 257 -3.94 -2.57 -7.43
C THR A 257 -3.99 -3.07 -5.98
N TRP A 258 -3.01 -3.87 -5.61
CA TRP A 258 -2.94 -4.60 -4.35
C TRP A 258 -2.36 -3.79 -3.17
N GLY A 259 -2.13 -2.49 -3.36
CA GLY A 259 -1.52 -1.61 -2.36
C GLY A 259 -2.51 -0.88 -1.47
N TRP A 260 -2.20 0.38 -1.19
CA TRP A 260 -2.97 1.27 -0.33
C TRP A 260 -3.77 2.29 -1.15
N TYR A 261 -4.83 2.78 -0.54
CA TYR A 261 -5.68 3.82 -1.11
C TYR A 261 -5.72 5.01 -0.15
N SER A 262 -5.69 6.23 -0.68
CA SER A 262 -6.01 7.45 0.06
C SER A 262 -7.19 8.18 -0.55
N TYR A 263 -7.83 9.05 0.21
CA TYR A 263 -9.00 9.79 -0.23
C TYR A 263 -8.92 11.25 0.22
N ASP A 264 -9.20 12.17 -0.69
CA ASP A 264 -9.39 13.59 -0.40
C ASP A 264 -10.89 13.90 -0.39
N PRO A 265 -11.50 14.14 0.78
CA PRO A 265 -12.94 14.43 0.88
C PRO A 265 -13.34 15.78 0.27
N ASP A 266 -12.41 16.75 0.21
CA ASP A 266 -12.70 18.07 -0.36
C ASP A 266 -12.82 18.00 -1.89
N GLU A 267 -11.99 17.18 -2.52
CA GLU A 267 -11.92 17.00 -3.97
C GLU A 267 -12.74 15.80 -4.46
N ASN A 268 -13.21 14.95 -3.55
CA ASN A 268 -13.85 13.66 -3.82
C ASN A 268 -12.98 12.73 -4.68
N LEU A 269 -11.67 12.73 -4.44
CA LEU A 269 -10.70 11.95 -5.20
C LEU A 269 -10.10 10.81 -4.38
N VAL A 270 -10.09 9.62 -4.97
CA VAL A 270 -9.33 8.46 -4.49
C VAL A 270 -8.02 8.38 -5.25
N TYR A 271 -6.91 8.19 -4.51
CA TYR A 271 -5.58 8.00 -5.07
C TYR A 271 -5.07 6.60 -4.76
N TYR A 272 -4.43 5.98 -5.74
CA TYR A 272 -3.83 4.66 -5.62
C TYR A 272 -2.81 4.42 -6.72
N GLY A 273 -1.98 3.40 -6.53
CA GLY A 273 -0.98 3.00 -7.51
C GLY A 273 -1.33 1.71 -8.24
N THR A 274 -0.73 1.53 -9.41
CA THR A 274 -0.81 0.29 -10.18
C THR A 274 0.53 -0.41 -10.24
N GLY A 275 0.51 -1.73 -10.21
CA GLY A 275 1.69 -2.60 -10.24
C GLY A 275 2.35 -2.73 -11.60
N ASN A 276 3.27 -3.67 -11.68
CA ASN A 276 4.08 -3.98 -12.85
C ASN A 276 3.23 -4.36 -14.09
N PRO A 277 3.79 -4.21 -15.31
CA PRO A 277 3.06 -4.47 -16.55
C PRO A 277 2.93 -5.94 -16.93
N SER A 278 3.08 -6.88 -16.00
CA SER A 278 3.05 -8.34 -16.19
C SER A 278 3.90 -8.85 -17.36
N THR A 279 4.32 -10.02 -17.33
CA THR A 279 5.59 -10.66 -17.58
C THR A 279 6.79 -9.73 -17.33
N TRP A 280 7.70 -10.18 -16.50
CA TRP A 280 8.90 -9.42 -16.14
C TRP A 280 9.96 -9.40 -17.26
N ASN A 281 9.67 -10.06 -18.38
CA ASN A 281 10.48 -9.98 -19.60
C ASN A 281 10.00 -8.80 -20.48
N PRO A 282 10.69 -7.65 -20.49
CA PRO A 282 10.27 -6.46 -21.21
C PRO A 282 10.19 -6.68 -22.73
N ALA A 283 11.03 -7.59 -23.29
CA ALA A 283 11.00 -7.89 -24.71
C ALA A 283 9.67 -8.52 -25.20
N GLN A 284 8.83 -9.04 -24.30
CA GLN A 284 7.52 -9.60 -24.67
C GLN A 284 6.40 -8.54 -24.73
N ARG A 285 6.64 -7.33 -24.23
CA ARG A 285 5.65 -6.26 -24.13
C ARG A 285 6.22 -4.88 -24.45
N PRO A 286 6.77 -4.66 -25.64
CA PRO A 286 7.38 -3.38 -26.01
C PRO A 286 6.40 -2.21 -25.88
N GLY A 287 6.95 -1.02 -25.62
CA GLY A 287 6.23 0.23 -25.41
C GLY A 287 6.10 0.62 -23.93
N ASP A 288 5.53 1.78 -23.64
CA ASP A 288 5.42 2.33 -22.29
C ASP A 288 4.51 1.53 -21.35
N ASN A 289 3.66 0.65 -21.88
CA ASN A 289 2.72 -0.20 -21.14
C ASN A 289 1.79 0.61 -20.21
N ARG A 290 1.18 1.66 -20.74
CA ARG A 290 0.24 2.51 -19.99
C ARG A 290 -1.04 1.74 -19.65
N TRP A 291 -1.54 1.81 -18.43
CA TRP A 291 -1.14 2.58 -17.26
C TRP A 291 -0.73 1.64 -16.12
N SER A 292 0.30 0.84 -16.35
CA SER A 292 1.05 0.19 -15.27
C SER A 292 2.01 1.18 -14.61
N MET A 293 2.50 0.91 -13.40
CA MET A 293 3.46 1.75 -12.67
C MET A 293 3.00 3.20 -12.50
N THR A 294 1.70 3.38 -12.22
CA THR A 294 1.03 4.67 -12.37
C THR A 294 0.32 5.08 -11.09
N ILE A 295 0.51 6.31 -10.63
CA ILE A 295 -0.36 6.97 -9.66
C ILE A 295 -1.63 7.40 -10.39
N MET A 296 -2.78 7.01 -9.86
CA MET A 296 -4.10 7.32 -10.40
C MET A 296 -4.92 8.16 -9.44
N ALA A 297 -5.53 9.24 -9.92
CA ALA A 297 -6.53 10.02 -9.21
C ALA A 297 -7.89 9.84 -9.87
N ARG A 298 -8.88 9.38 -9.10
CA ARG A 298 -10.24 9.09 -9.61
C ARG A 298 -11.32 9.69 -8.74
N ASP A 299 -12.38 10.14 -9.37
CA ASP A 299 -13.62 10.52 -8.70
C ASP A 299 -14.23 9.30 -7.99
N ALA A 300 -14.47 9.42 -6.69
CA ALA A 300 -14.91 8.30 -5.85
C ALA A 300 -16.32 7.81 -6.19
N ASP A 301 -17.19 8.68 -6.70
CA ASP A 301 -18.57 8.33 -7.04
C ASP A 301 -18.70 7.57 -8.34
N THR A 302 -17.93 7.95 -9.34
CA THR A 302 -18.07 7.49 -10.72
C THR A 302 -16.94 6.59 -11.19
N GLY A 303 -15.80 6.59 -10.52
CA GLY A 303 -14.57 5.94 -10.96
C GLY A 303 -13.87 6.65 -12.12
N MET A 304 -14.40 7.79 -12.60
CA MET A 304 -13.79 8.53 -13.72
C MET A 304 -12.44 9.10 -13.30
N ALA A 305 -11.43 8.89 -14.14
CA ALA A 305 -10.09 9.38 -13.90
C ALA A 305 -10.00 10.90 -14.07
N LYS A 306 -9.26 11.55 -13.18
CA LYS A 306 -8.91 12.98 -13.28
C LYS A 306 -7.54 13.16 -13.87
N TRP A 307 -6.54 12.49 -13.30
CA TRP A 307 -5.18 12.53 -13.81
C TRP A 307 -4.44 11.23 -13.49
N PHE A 308 -3.39 10.99 -14.25
CA PHE A 308 -2.44 9.88 -14.11
C PHE A 308 -1.02 10.42 -14.10
N TYR A 309 -0.12 9.73 -13.38
CA TYR A 309 1.32 9.91 -13.51
C TYR A 309 2.02 8.55 -13.55
N GLN A 310 2.60 8.17 -14.68
CA GLN A 310 3.35 6.93 -14.86
C GLN A 310 4.80 7.15 -14.40
N MET A 311 5.18 6.51 -13.30
CA MET A 311 6.48 6.70 -12.64
C MET A 311 7.61 5.95 -13.34
N THR A 312 7.33 4.72 -13.82
CA THR A 312 8.31 3.86 -14.50
C THR A 312 7.70 3.35 -15.81
N PRO A 313 7.72 4.16 -16.91
CA PRO A 313 7.31 3.68 -18.23
C PRO A 313 8.16 2.50 -18.67
N HIS A 314 7.52 1.46 -19.25
CA HIS A 314 8.19 0.23 -19.67
C HIS A 314 9.01 -0.42 -18.55
N ASP A 315 8.41 -0.60 -17.37
CA ASP A 315 9.11 -1.21 -16.24
C ASP A 315 9.79 -2.53 -16.64
N GLU A 316 11.06 -2.65 -16.30
CA GLU A 316 11.93 -3.77 -16.67
C GLU A 316 12.41 -4.57 -15.43
N TRP A 317 11.95 -4.19 -14.21
CA TRP A 317 12.56 -4.61 -12.94
C TRP A 317 11.55 -5.10 -11.90
N ASP A 318 10.23 -5.02 -12.17
CA ASP A 318 9.14 -5.27 -11.22
C ASP A 318 9.08 -4.20 -10.12
N TYR A 319 9.12 -2.93 -10.50
CA TYR A 319 8.98 -1.82 -9.55
C TYR A 319 7.53 -1.38 -9.39
N ASP A 320 6.69 -2.21 -8.76
CA ASP A 320 5.28 -1.92 -8.50
C ASP A 320 5.05 -0.54 -7.87
N GLY A 321 4.18 0.26 -8.49
CA GLY A 321 3.83 1.60 -8.02
C GLY A 321 2.70 1.64 -6.97
N ILE A 322 2.53 0.60 -6.17
CA ILE A 322 1.34 0.37 -5.33
C ILE A 322 1.44 0.94 -3.90
N ASN A 323 2.58 1.47 -3.53
CA ASN A 323 2.80 1.99 -2.19
C ASN A 323 1.82 3.12 -1.87
N GLU A 324 1.68 3.45 -0.60
CA GLU A 324 0.73 4.48 -0.15
C GLU A 324 1.02 5.86 -0.76
N MET A 325 -0.05 6.61 -1.01
CA MET A 325 -0.03 8.04 -1.31
C MET A 325 -0.37 8.79 -0.02
N ILE A 326 0.55 9.60 0.48
CA ILE A 326 0.36 10.38 1.71
C ILE A 326 -0.03 11.79 1.32
N LEU A 327 -1.21 12.23 1.78
CA LEU A 327 -1.75 13.54 1.46
C LEU A 327 -1.41 14.55 2.56
N THR A 328 -0.88 15.70 2.15
CA THR A 328 -0.53 16.80 3.06
C THR A 328 -0.86 18.14 2.43
N ASP A 329 -1.10 19.15 3.27
CA ASP A 329 -1.20 20.55 2.86
C ASP A 329 0.04 21.26 3.39
N GLN A 330 0.91 21.74 2.48
CA GLN A 330 2.21 22.33 2.82
C GLN A 330 2.54 23.50 1.90
N GLU A 331 3.41 24.39 2.37
CA GLU A 331 3.96 25.47 1.54
C GLU A 331 5.19 24.96 0.79
N ILE A 332 5.18 25.09 -0.56
CA ILE A 332 6.34 24.91 -1.43
C ILE A 332 6.58 26.20 -2.20
N ASP A 333 7.80 26.72 -2.14
CA ASP A 333 8.22 27.96 -2.82
C ASP A 333 7.32 29.18 -2.51
N GLY A 334 6.79 29.25 -1.27
CA GLY A 334 5.92 30.34 -0.82
C GLY A 334 4.47 30.22 -1.30
N VAL A 335 4.06 29.06 -1.79
CA VAL A 335 2.70 28.77 -2.26
C VAL A 335 2.12 27.57 -1.47
N GLU A 336 0.99 27.78 -0.83
CA GLU A 336 0.21 26.68 -0.23
C GLU A 336 -0.24 25.71 -1.32
N ARG A 337 0.09 24.42 -1.15
CA ARG A 337 -0.20 23.35 -2.08
C ARG A 337 -0.90 22.17 -1.38
N LYS A 338 -1.85 21.57 -2.04
CA LYS A 338 -2.39 20.25 -1.68
C LYS A 338 -1.48 19.20 -2.31
N LEU A 339 -0.67 18.51 -1.48
CA LEU A 339 0.37 17.60 -1.93
C LEU A 339 -0.03 16.14 -1.81
N LEU A 340 0.54 15.33 -2.68
CA LEU A 340 0.62 13.88 -2.62
C LEU A 340 2.09 13.49 -2.62
N THR A 341 2.54 12.81 -1.56
CA THR A 341 3.91 12.26 -1.48
C THR A 341 3.84 10.74 -1.58
N HIS A 342 4.71 10.18 -2.44
CA HIS A 342 4.77 8.74 -2.71
C HIS A 342 6.22 8.27 -2.76
N PHE A 343 6.51 7.17 -2.05
CA PHE A 343 7.82 6.51 -2.06
C PHE A 343 7.67 5.20 -2.83
N ASP A 344 8.19 5.20 -4.07
CA ASP A 344 7.99 4.10 -5.00
C ASP A 344 9.03 2.98 -4.85
N ARG A 345 8.69 1.75 -5.27
CA ARG A 345 9.65 0.64 -5.32
C ARG A 345 10.90 0.99 -6.12
N ASN A 346 10.79 1.80 -7.16
CA ASN A 346 11.89 2.24 -8.02
C ASN A 346 12.97 3.07 -7.30
N GLY A 347 12.73 3.41 -6.02
CA GLY A 347 13.67 4.13 -5.16
C GLY A 347 13.61 5.65 -5.27
N LEU A 348 12.59 6.18 -5.97
CA LEU A 348 12.34 7.61 -6.07
C LEU A 348 11.17 8.01 -5.17
N GLY A 349 11.36 9.08 -4.40
CA GLY A 349 10.31 9.78 -3.67
C GLY A 349 9.73 10.88 -4.56
N TYR A 350 8.42 10.83 -4.76
CA TYR A 350 7.69 11.77 -5.60
C TYR A 350 6.83 12.68 -4.75
N THR A 351 6.84 13.98 -5.06
CA THR A 351 5.88 14.96 -4.53
C THR A 351 5.12 15.57 -5.70
N LEU A 352 3.80 15.45 -5.68
CA LEU A 352 2.91 15.96 -6.70
C LEU A 352 1.87 16.91 -6.08
N ASP A 353 1.40 17.86 -6.88
CA ASP A 353 0.13 18.54 -6.60
C ASP A 353 -1.02 17.54 -6.79
N ARG A 354 -1.75 17.20 -5.71
CA ARG A 354 -2.75 16.13 -5.77
C ARG A 354 -4.01 16.48 -6.54
N ILE A 355 -4.22 17.77 -6.83
CA ILE A 355 -5.38 18.23 -7.62
C ILE A 355 -5.13 18.06 -9.10
N THR A 356 -3.91 18.39 -9.56
CA THR A 356 -3.57 18.50 -10.98
C THR A 356 -2.71 17.35 -11.50
N GLY A 357 -1.99 16.65 -10.60
CA GLY A 357 -0.96 15.67 -10.97
C GLY A 357 0.35 16.33 -11.44
N GLU A 358 0.56 17.64 -11.19
CA GLU A 358 1.83 18.32 -11.46
C GLU A 358 2.95 17.71 -10.64
N LEU A 359 4.03 17.28 -11.30
CA LEU A 359 5.22 16.75 -10.64
C LEU A 359 6.08 17.89 -10.11
N LEU A 360 6.31 17.93 -8.79
CA LEU A 360 7.05 18.99 -8.10
C LEU A 360 8.44 18.54 -7.68
N VAL A 361 8.58 17.31 -7.16
CA VAL A 361 9.85 16.71 -6.70
C VAL A 361 9.90 15.25 -7.13
N ALA A 362 11.06 14.79 -7.58
CA ALA A 362 11.34 13.37 -7.85
C ALA A 362 12.82 13.09 -7.58
N GLU A 363 13.14 12.62 -6.36
CA GLU A 363 14.50 12.42 -5.89
C GLU A 363 14.69 11.03 -5.27
N LYS A 364 15.94 10.53 -5.25
CA LYS A 364 16.28 9.21 -4.72
C LYS A 364 16.21 9.22 -3.19
N PHE A 365 15.35 8.39 -2.60
CA PHE A 365 15.32 8.19 -1.14
C PHE A 365 16.19 7.01 -0.66
N ASP A 366 16.76 6.25 -1.60
CA ASP A 366 17.81 5.26 -1.34
C ASP A 366 19.05 5.60 -2.17
N PRO A 367 20.21 5.87 -1.54
CA PRO A 367 21.42 6.27 -2.26
C PRO A 367 22.00 5.15 -3.15
N ALA A 368 21.58 3.89 -2.97
CA ALA A 368 22.04 2.78 -3.80
C ALA A 368 21.38 2.74 -5.20
N VAL A 369 20.29 3.45 -5.41
CA VAL A 369 19.54 3.46 -6.69
C VAL A 369 20.44 3.82 -7.87
N ASN A 370 20.57 2.89 -8.82
CA ASN A 370 21.52 3.02 -9.95
C ASN A 370 20.89 2.82 -11.34
N TRP A 371 19.67 2.25 -11.43
CA TRP A 371 18.99 1.97 -12.70
C TRP A 371 18.62 3.24 -13.48
N THR A 372 18.53 4.37 -12.77
CA THR A 372 18.27 5.70 -13.35
C THR A 372 19.25 6.74 -12.84
N THR A 373 19.52 7.76 -13.64
CA THR A 373 20.25 8.96 -13.19
C THR A 373 19.35 9.98 -12.50
N GLY A 374 18.04 9.88 -12.63
CA GLY A 374 17.00 10.75 -12.09
C GLY A 374 15.85 10.92 -13.07
N VAL A 375 14.86 11.73 -12.69
CA VAL A 375 13.71 12.08 -13.53
C VAL A 375 13.98 13.40 -14.25
N ASP A 376 13.55 13.48 -15.51
CA ASP A 376 13.60 14.74 -16.25
C ASP A 376 12.54 15.72 -15.71
N MET A 377 12.98 16.78 -15.05
CA MET A 377 12.12 17.79 -14.41
C MET A 377 11.93 19.05 -15.26
N ASP A 378 12.46 19.12 -16.51
CA ASP A 378 12.22 20.26 -17.39
C ASP A 378 10.85 20.14 -18.08
N PRO A 379 9.86 21.00 -17.75
CA PRO A 379 8.52 20.92 -18.33
C PRO A 379 8.47 21.23 -19.84
N ASN A 380 9.58 21.71 -20.43
CA ASN A 380 9.70 21.93 -21.87
C ASN A 380 10.37 20.76 -22.60
N SER A 381 10.78 19.73 -21.89
CA SER A 381 11.41 18.54 -22.47
C SER A 381 10.37 17.54 -22.99
N ASP A 382 10.68 16.88 -24.09
CA ASP A 382 9.85 15.77 -24.61
C ASP A 382 9.85 14.55 -23.69
N THR A 383 10.75 14.50 -22.69
CA THR A 383 10.89 13.43 -21.71
C THR A 383 10.54 13.88 -20.29
N TYR A 384 9.84 15.03 -20.15
CA TYR A 384 9.40 15.53 -18.85
C TYR A 384 8.65 14.46 -18.03
N GLY A 385 9.04 14.32 -16.77
CA GLY A 385 8.47 13.34 -15.84
C GLY A 385 8.94 11.90 -16.06
N ARG A 386 9.87 11.64 -16.99
CA ARG A 386 10.38 10.28 -17.26
C ARG A 386 11.74 10.07 -16.59
N PRO A 387 11.99 8.90 -15.97
CA PRO A 387 13.32 8.55 -15.48
C PRO A 387 14.28 8.30 -16.65
N ALA A 388 15.51 8.77 -16.51
CA ALA A 388 16.59 8.55 -17.47
C ALA A 388 17.32 7.24 -17.16
N VAL A 389 16.94 6.17 -17.87
CA VAL A 389 17.44 4.79 -17.64
C VAL A 389 18.94 4.69 -17.93
N VAL A 390 19.68 4.03 -17.02
CA VAL A 390 21.10 3.70 -17.19
C VAL A 390 21.21 2.36 -17.93
N ALA A 391 21.76 2.39 -19.14
CA ALA A 391 21.82 1.27 -20.07
C ALA A 391 22.44 -0.02 -19.46
N GLU A 392 23.43 0.11 -18.58
CA GLU A 392 24.09 -1.00 -17.89
C GLU A 392 23.11 -1.85 -17.06
N TYR A 393 22.08 -1.19 -16.49
CA TYR A 393 21.09 -1.80 -15.59
C TYR A 393 19.73 -2.04 -16.26
N SER A 394 19.60 -1.76 -17.56
CA SER A 394 18.41 -2.06 -18.35
C SER A 394 18.40 -3.53 -18.78
N THR A 395 17.38 -4.27 -18.37
CA THR A 395 17.23 -5.68 -18.76
C THR A 395 16.79 -5.81 -20.21
N GLU A 396 16.07 -4.82 -20.77
CA GLU A 396 15.72 -4.74 -22.18
C GLU A 396 16.98 -4.57 -23.06
N GLN A 397 17.83 -3.58 -22.74
CA GLN A 397 19.03 -3.27 -23.54
C GLN A 397 20.09 -4.36 -23.45
N ASN A 398 20.18 -5.06 -22.31
CA ASN A 398 21.07 -6.20 -22.12
C ASN A 398 20.54 -7.45 -22.86
N GLY A 399 19.24 -7.61 -22.94
CA GLY A 399 18.56 -8.62 -23.76
C GLY A 399 18.03 -9.83 -23.01
N GLU A 400 17.13 -10.55 -23.68
CA GLU A 400 16.53 -11.81 -23.23
C GLU A 400 17.63 -12.89 -23.04
N ASP A 401 17.53 -13.70 -21.98
CA ASP A 401 18.51 -14.73 -21.59
C ASP A 401 19.91 -14.16 -21.21
N VAL A 402 19.97 -12.89 -20.80
CA VAL A 402 21.19 -12.24 -20.31
C VAL A 402 21.00 -11.82 -18.85
N ASN A 403 21.89 -12.28 -17.97
CA ASN A 403 21.88 -11.90 -16.57
C ASN A 403 22.45 -10.48 -16.39
N SER A 404 21.59 -9.51 -16.11
CA SER A 404 21.98 -8.15 -15.73
C SER A 404 22.32 -8.11 -14.25
N THR A 405 23.51 -7.66 -13.88
CA THR A 405 24.03 -7.75 -12.52
C THR A 405 24.14 -6.40 -11.84
N GLY A 406 23.97 -6.37 -10.51
CA GLY A 406 24.20 -5.17 -9.72
C GLY A 406 23.09 -4.11 -9.81
N ILE A 407 21.88 -4.49 -10.18
CA ILE A 407 20.74 -3.57 -10.28
C ILE A 407 20.28 -3.20 -8.87
N CYS A 408 20.16 -1.93 -8.57
CA CYS A 408 19.65 -1.39 -7.31
C CYS A 408 18.54 -0.36 -7.56
N PRO A 409 17.38 -0.52 -6.91
CA PRO A 409 17.03 -1.56 -5.94
C PRO A 409 16.75 -2.91 -6.60
N ALA A 410 16.59 -3.95 -5.76
CA ALA A 410 16.01 -5.23 -6.18
C ALA A 410 14.52 -5.08 -6.51
N ALA A 411 13.90 -6.12 -7.06
CA ALA A 411 12.47 -6.14 -7.42
C ALA A 411 11.53 -5.82 -6.24
N LEU A 412 11.89 -6.15 -4.99
CA LEU A 412 11.12 -5.68 -3.83
C LEU A 412 11.25 -4.17 -3.55
N GLY A 413 12.00 -3.46 -4.38
CA GLY A 413 12.13 -2.00 -4.32
C GLY A 413 12.96 -1.48 -3.15
N SER A 414 13.24 -0.17 -3.16
CA SER A 414 13.77 0.53 -1.97
C SER A 414 12.72 0.68 -0.87
N LYS A 415 11.47 0.44 -1.17
CA LYS A 415 10.32 0.32 -0.28
C LYS A 415 9.28 -0.58 -0.96
N ASP A 416 8.53 -1.34 -0.19
CA ASP A 416 7.38 -2.11 -0.66
C ASP A 416 6.11 -1.63 0.07
N GLN A 417 5.18 -2.51 0.36
CA GLN A 417 3.87 -2.25 0.94
C GLN A 417 3.89 -1.60 2.34
N GLN A 418 4.98 -1.69 3.09
CA GLN A 418 5.07 -1.14 4.44
C GLN A 418 4.89 0.39 4.44
N PRO A 419 3.82 0.93 5.09
CA PRO A 419 3.50 2.34 4.96
C PRO A 419 4.43 3.23 5.79
N ALA A 420 4.79 4.38 5.22
CA ALA A 420 5.46 5.46 5.92
C ALA A 420 4.46 6.22 6.83
N ALA A 421 4.98 7.07 7.69
CA ALA A 421 4.19 8.01 8.48
C ALA A 421 4.64 9.45 8.20
N TYR A 422 3.75 10.41 8.42
CA TYR A 422 4.05 11.84 8.34
C TYR A 422 3.72 12.51 9.67
N SER A 423 4.56 13.43 10.14
CA SER A 423 4.25 14.26 11.30
C SER A 423 4.05 15.71 10.88
N PRO A 424 2.90 16.33 11.18
CA PRO A 424 2.67 17.75 10.92
C PRO A 424 3.50 18.66 11.81
N GLU A 425 4.06 18.15 12.92
CA GLU A 425 4.89 18.92 13.83
C GLU A 425 6.34 19.08 13.33
N THR A 426 6.88 18.05 12.69
CA THR A 426 8.22 18.08 12.10
C THR A 426 8.21 18.37 10.62
N GLU A 427 7.06 18.22 9.96
CA GLU A 427 6.87 18.22 8.50
C GLU A 427 7.75 17.18 7.78
N LEU A 428 8.10 16.07 8.46
CA LEU A 428 8.92 14.99 7.93
C LEU A 428 8.10 13.72 7.72
N PHE A 429 8.53 12.95 6.72
CA PHE A 429 8.04 11.59 6.45
C PHE A 429 9.01 10.58 7.05
N TYR A 430 8.49 9.58 7.75
CA TYR A 430 9.27 8.50 8.36
C TYR A 430 9.08 7.24 7.55
N VAL A 431 10.11 6.87 6.81
CA VAL A 431 10.00 5.89 5.72
C VAL A 431 10.77 4.62 6.06
N PRO A 432 10.07 3.46 6.20
CA PRO A 432 10.71 2.17 6.28
C PRO A 432 11.25 1.77 4.91
N THR A 433 12.56 1.46 4.80
CA THR A 433 13.19 1.19 3.52
C THR A 433 13.86 -0.17 3.44
N ASN A 434 14.00 -0.65 2.20
CA ASN A 434 14.83 -1.76 1.79
C ASN A 434 16.12 -1.21 1.18
N HIS A 435 17.24 -1.89 1.40
CA HIS A 435 18.54 -1.52 0.85
C HIS A 435 19.18 -2.76 0.24
N VAL A 436 18.58 -3.23 -0.85
CA VAL A 436 18.81 -4.53 -1.48
C VAL A 436 18.98 -4.36 -2.98
N CYS A 437 19.95 -5.05 -3.55
CA CYS A 437 20.18 -5.10 -5.01
C CYS A 437 19.92 -6.49 -5.55
N MET A 438 19.92 -6.64 -6.87
CA MET A 438 19.66 -7.91 -7.53
C MET A 438 20.54 -8.13 -8.77
N ASP A 439 20.67 -9.41 -9.13
CA ASP A 439 20.94 -9.86 -10.47
C ASP A 439 19.62 -10.35 -11.08
N TYR A 440 19.41 -10.09 -12.38
CA TYR A 440 18.13 -10.28 -13.03
C TYR A 440 18.33 -10.83 -14.46
N GLU A 441 17.74 -12.00 -14.76
CA GLU A 441 17.78 -12.61 -16.06
C GLU A 441 16.36 -12.81 -16.61
N PRO A 442 15.90 -11.98 -17.60
CA PRO A 442 14.61 -12.17 -18.24
C PRO A 442 14.66 -13.33 -19.24
N PHE A 443 13.60 -14.13 -19.30
CA PHE A 443 13.44 -15.20 -20.26
C PHE A 443 12.02 -15.26 -20.81
N ARG A 444 11.83 -15.89 -21.97
CA ARG A 444 10.53 -15.98 -22.61
C ARG A 444 9.62 -16.96 -21.88
N VAL A 445 8.40 -16.52 -21.59
CA VAL A 445 7.33 -17.32 -20.96
C VAL A 445 6.05 -17.24 -21.80
N SER A 446 5.24 -18.31 -21.76
CA SER A 446 3.93 -18.35 -22.39
C SER A 446 2.83 -18.18 -21.37
N TYR A 447 1.85 -17.33 -21.68
CA TYR A 447 0.68 -17.15 -20.82
C TYR A 447 -0.23 -18.39 -20.81
N THR A 448 -0.59 -18.79 -19.60
CA THR A 448 -1.67 -19.75 -19.35
C THR A 448 -2.42 -19.28 -18.10
N ALA A 449 -3.73 -19.08 -18.19
CA ALA A 449 -4.53 -18.59 -17.07
C ALA A 449 -4.34 -19.43 -15.81
N GLY A 450 -4.13 -18.80 -14.65
CA GLY A 450 -3.88 -19.46 -13.38
C GLY A 450 -2.49 -20.12 -13.24
N GLN A 451 -1.57 -19.87 -14.17
CA GLN A 451 -0.18 -20.31 -14.07
C GLN A 451 0.75 -19.10 -13.99
N PRO A 452 1.93 -19.23 -13.33
CA PRO A 452 2.90 -18.14 -13.26
C PRO A 452 3.30 -17.61 -14.64
N TYR A 453 3.23 -16.31 -14.82
CA TYR A 453 3.58 -15.57 -16.03
C TYR A 453 4.69 -14.55 -15.76
N VAL A 454 5.67 -14.91 -14.94
CA VAL A 454 6.76 -14.03 -14.51
C VAL A 454 7.77 -13.82 -15.64
N GLY A 455 8.48 -14.84 -16.09
CA GLY A 455 9.46 -14.73 -17.18
C GLY A 455 10.79 -14.10 -16.75
N ALA A 456 11.18 -14.26 -15.48
CA ALA A 456 12.48 -13.85 -14.97
C ALA A 456 12.96 -14.74 -13.82
N THR A 457 14.29 -14.78 -13.62
CA THR A 457 14.94 -15.29 -12.42
C THR A 457 15.77 -14.20 -11.78
N LEU A 458 15.81 -14.18 -10.45
CA LEU A 458 16.48 -13.16 -9.67
C LEU A 458 17.38 -13.78 -8.59
N ALA A 459 18.44 -13.05 -8.24
CA ALA A 459 19.20 -13.24 -7.01
C ALA A 459 19.25 -11.92 -6.27
N MET A 460 18.94 -11.93 -4.95
CA MET A 460 18.91 -10.72 -4.13
C MET A 460 20.04 -10.73 -3.11
N TYR A 461 20.60 -9.56 -2.82
CA TYR A 461 21.69 -9.38 -1.86
C TYR A 461 21.73 -7.93 -1.34
N PRO A 462 22.41 -7.69 -0.16
CA PRO A 462 22.55 -6.35 0.39
C PRO A 462 23.17 -5.38 -0.62
N ALA A 463 22.67 -4.15 -0.67
CA ALA A 463 23.25 -3.10 -1.51
C ALA A 463 24.70 -2.81 -1.11
N PRO A 464 25.57 -2.35 -2.04
CA PRO A 464 26.90 -1.87 -1.71
C PRO A 464 26.86 -0.76 -0.66
N ASP A 465 27.89 -0.70 0.19
CA ASP A 465 28.04 0.32 1.26
C ASP A 465 26.94 0.31 2.35
N SER A 466 26.14 -0.75 2.40
CA SER A 466 25.08 -0.93 3.40
C SER A 466 25.60 -1.23 4.83
N HIS A 467 26.90 -1.15 5.08
CA HIS A 467 27.53 -1.60 6.33
C HIS A 467 27.14 -3.04 6.72
N GLY A 468 26.73 -3.84 5.74
CA GLY A 468 26.25 -5.21 5.89
C GLY A 468 24.77 -5.34 6.23
N GLY A 469 24.03 -4.24 6.34
CA GLY A 469 22.57 -4.23 6.54
C GLY A 469 21.80 -4.23 5.22
N MET A 470 20.50 -4.53 5.31
CA MET A 470 19.58 -4.61 4.16
C MET A 470 18.45 -3.59 4.26
N GLY A 471 18.47 -2.69 5.24
CA GLY A 471 17.42 -1.70 5.46
C GLY A 471 17.92 -0.45 6.15
N ASN A 472 17.12 0.60 6.01
CA ASN A 472 17.24 1.82 6.78
C ASN A 472 15.83 2.27 7.19
N PHE A 473 15.74 2.95 8.33
CA PHE A 473 14.58 3.74 8.68
C PHE A 473 14.97 5.21 8.56
N ILE A 474 14.33 5.96 7.68
CA ILE A 474 14.76 7.32 7.35
C ILE A 474 13.70 8.36 7.69
N ALA A 475 14.12 9.60 7.96
CA ALA A 475 13.28 10.77 7.87
C ALA A 475 13.57 11.51 6.56
N TRP A 476 12.51 11.90 5.88
CA TRP A 476 12.55 12.51 4.56
C TRP A 476 11.83 13.85 4.54
N ASP A 477 12.49 14.87 3.96
CA ASP A 477 11.87 16.13 3.61
C ASP A 477 11.38 16.08 2.14
N ASN A 478 10.06 16.06 1.95
CA ASN A 478 9.45 15.93 0.63
C ASN A 478 9.53 17.22 -0.23
N LYS A 479 9.81 18.34 0.41
CA LYS A 479 9.97 19.64 -0.28
C LYS A 479 11.39 19.81 -0.81
N ALA A 480 12.38 19.43 0.00
CA ALA A 480 13.78 19.44 -0.38
C ALA A 480 14.19 18.22 -1.22
N GLY A 481 13.45 17.10 -1.10
CA GLY A 481 13.81 15.85 -1.75
C GLY A 481 15.06 15.21 -1.13
N GLU A 482 15.20 15.23 0.21
CA GLU A 482 16.42 14.74 0.88
C GLU A 482 16.16 13.99 2.18
N ILE A 483 17.10 13.09 2.51
CA ILE A 483 17.13 12.37 3.78
C ILE A 483 17.66 13.30 4.87
N VAL A 484 16.86 13.54 5.92
CA VAL A 484 17.24 14.36 7.07
C VAL A 484 18.08 13.56 8.07
N TRP A 485 17.65 12.32 8.35
CA TRP A 485 18.41 11.37 9.16
C TRP A 485 18.11 9.93 8.73
N SER A 486 18.99 8.98 9.10
CA SER A 486 18.87 7.56 8.73
C SER A 486 19.35 6.67 9.89
N VAL A 487 18.58 5.62 10.16
CA VAL A 487 18.91 4.55 11.12
C VAL A 487 19.10 3.25 10.34
N PRO A 488 20.33 2.73 10.23
CA PRO A 488 20.59 1.48 9.52
C PRO A 488 20.04 0.28 10.31
N GLU A 489 19.45 -0.69 9.58
CA GLU A 489 18.90 -1.92 10.12
C GLU A 489 19.54 -3.15 9.46
N GLN A 490 19.61 -4.26 10.22
CA GLN A 490 20.22 -5.51 9.77
C GLN A 490 19.51 -6.09 8.55
N PHE A 491 18.18 -6.06 8.54
CA PHE A 491 17.33 -6.48 7.44
C PHE A 491 16.45 -5.33 6.98
N SER A 492 15.78 -5.50 5.85
CA SER A 492 14.75 -4.58 5.37
C SER A 492 13.77 -4.20 6.49
N VAL A 493 13.38 -2.93 6.56
CA VAL A 493 12.32 -2.49 7.48
C VAL A 493 10.99 -2.74 6.78
N TRP A 494 10.34 -3.86 7.11
CA TRP A 494 9.13 -4.35 6.42
C TRP A 494 7.84 -4.07 7.18
N SER A 495 7.91 -3.28 8.26
CA SER A 495 6.80 -2.85 9.11
C SER A 495 6.43 -1.41 8.83
N GLY A 496 5.14 -1.09 8.87
CA GLY A 496 4.69 0.30 8.76
C GLY A 496 5.05 1.14 9.97
N ALA A 497 5.34 2.41 9.73
CA ALA A 497 5.65 3.41 10.75
C ALA A 497 4.38 3.98 11.41
N LEU A 498 4.55 4.54 12.62
CA LEU A 498 3.57 5.36 13.33
C LEU A 498 4.28 6.56 13.95
N ALA A 499 3.86 7.78 13.62
CA ALA A 499 4.31 9.01 14.28
C ALA A 499 3.28 9.49 15.30
N THR A 500 3.72 10.11 16.39
CA THR A 500 2.83 10.63 17.46
C THR A 500 3.21 12.03 17.90
N ALA A 501 2.24 12.77 18.45
CA ALA A 501 2.46 14.07 19.08
C ALA A 501 3.39 14.02 20.32
N GLY A 502 3.76 12.83 20.76
CA GLY A 502 4.78 12.65 21.80
C GLY A 502 6.23 12.77 21.31
N ASP A 503 6.48 13.26 20.09
CA ASP A 503 7.80 13.33 19.44
C ASP A 503 8.45 11.93 19.25
N VAL A 504 7.65 10.89 19.10
CA VAL A 504 8.10 9.50 18.98
C VAL A 504 7.61 8.89 17.68
N VAL A 505 8.49 8.16 17.01
CA VAL A 505 8.14 7.34 15.84
C VAL A 505 8.39 5.87 16.14
N PHE A 506 7.37 5.03 15.92
CA PHE A 506 7.43 3.59 16.12
C PHE A 506 7.55 2.85 14.81
N TYR A 507 8.31 1.76 14.79
CA TYR A 507 8.37 0.79 13.68
C TYR A 507 8.81 -0.59 14.18
N GLY A 508 8.62 -1.62 13.34
CA GLY A 508 9.04 -2.97 13.62
C GLY A 508 10.20 -3.43 12.75
N THR A 509 10.93 -4.46 13.17
CA THR A 509 12.00 -5.07 12.37
C THR A 509 11.71 -6.53 12.04
N LEU A 510 12.32 -7.06 10.97
CA LEU A 510 12.17 -8.47 10.59
C LEU A 510 12.72 -9.44 11.65
N GLU A 511 13.68 -9.01 12.47
CA GLU A 511 14.14 -9.80 13.61
C GLU A 511 13.08 -9.91 14.71
N GLY A 512 12.09 -9.01 14.71
CA GLY A 512 10.99 -8.97 15.68
C GLY A 512 11.13 -7.92 16.77
N TYR A 513 11.91 -6.86 16.58
CA TYR A 513 11.96 -5.74 17.52
C TYR A 513 10.88 -4.70 17.17
N LEU A 514 10.05 -4.35 18.15
CA LEU A 514 9.37 -3.06 18.16
C LEU A 514 10.38 -2.03 18.62
N LYS A 515 10.60 -0.98 17.85
CA LYS A 515 11.47 0.14 18.16
C LYS A 515 10.68 1.44 18.24
N ALA A 516 11.17 2.37 19.05
CA ALA A 516 10.74 3.75 19.07
C ALA A 516 11.97 4.66 18.97
N VAL A 517 11.88 5.67 18.12
CA VAL A 517 12.95 6.65 17.90
C VAL A 517 12.44 8.07 18.12
N ASP A 518 13.32 8.98 18.47
CA ASP A 518 13.05 10.42 18.51
C ASP A 518 12.76 10.93 17.09
N ALA A 519 11.64 11.62 16.91
CA ALA A 519 11.16 12.06 15.62
C ALA A 519 12.12 13.02 14.90
N ALA A 520 12.83 13.86 15.67
CA ALA A 520 13.73 14.86 15.11
C ALA A 520 15.12 14.32 14.75
N THR A 521 15.58 13.25 15.43
CA THR A 521 16.99 12.83 15.35
C THR A 521 17.19 11.37 14.94
N GLY A 522 16.17 10.52 15.04
CA GLY A 522 16.27 9.07 14.81
C GLY A 522 16.98 8.31 15.96
N GLU A 523 17.27 8.97 17.11
CA GLU A 523 17.87 8.29 18.26
C GLU A 523 16.93 7.19 18.79
N GLU A 524 17.46 5.96 19.02
CA GLU A 524 16.68 4.85 19.59
C GLU A 524 16.34 5.13 21.06
N LEU A 525 15.05 5.28 21.37
CA LEU A 525 14.52 5.55 22.71
C LEU A 525 14.00 4.28 23.40
N TYR A 526 13.53 3.31 22.61
CA TYR A 526 12.95 2.06 23.11
C TYR A 526 13.15 0.91 22.12
N LYS A 527 13.27 -0.30 22.69
CA LYS A 527 13.39 -1.54 21.91
C LYS A 527 12.84 -2.71 22.71
N PHE A 528 11.93 -3.47 22.09
CA PHE A 528 11.36 -4.68 22.69
C PHE A 528 11.31 -5.83 21.68
N LYS A 529 11.75 -7.03 22.08
CA LYS A 529 11.74 -8.23 21.25
C LYS A 529 10.41 -8.95 21.36
N THR A 530 9.64 -9.00 20.28
CA THR A 530 8.43 -9.82 20.15
C THR A 530 8.76 -11.27 19.77
N PRO A 531 7.82 -12.21 19.88
CA PRO A 531 8.08 -13.63 19.60
C PRO A 531 8.42 -13.96 18.15
N SER A 532 8.07 -13.10 17.19
CA SER A 532 8.29 -13.32 15.75
C SER A 532 8.70 -12.02 15.07
N GLY A 533 9.19 -12.11 13.84
CA GLY A 533 9.45 -10.94 13.00
C GLY A 533 8.21 -10.08 12.82
N ILE A 534 8.41 -8.78 12.65
CA ILE A 534 7.33 -7.81 12.50
C ILE A 534 7.28 -7.33 11.06
N ILE A 535 6.14 -7.58 10.41
CA ILE A 535 5.76 -7.03 9.11
C ILE A 535 4.41 -6.32 9.17
N GLY A 536 3.79 -6.29 10.36
CA GLY A 536 2.57 -5.55 10.67
C GLY A 536 2.84 -4.07 10.91
N ASN A 537 1.77 -3.30 11.02
CA ASN A 537 1.84 -1.85 11.20
C ASN A 537 1.54 -1.48 12.64
N VAL A 538 2.36 -0.60 13.22
CA VAL A 538 2.15 -0.09 14.58
C VAL A 538 0.93 0.84 14.60
N MET A 539 0.12 0.76 15.65
CA MET A 539 -1.01 1.67 15.88
C MET A 539 -1.12 2.03 17.37
N THR A 540 -1.84 3.10 17.68
CA THR A 540 -2.08 3.57 19.04
C THR A 540 -3.52 3.95 19.28
N TYR A 541 -3.99 3.83 20.51
CA TYR A 541 -5.36 4.14 20.93
C TYR A 541 -5.40 4.42 22.43
N THR A 542 -6.53 4.87 22.96
CA THR A 542 -6.74 4.96 24.42
C THR A 542 -7.86 4.03 24.87
N GLN A 543 -7.72 3.48 26.09
CA GLN A 543 -8.76 2.76 26.80
C GLN A 543 -8.75 3.17 28.27
N GLY A 544 -9.91 3.58 28.79
CA GLY A 544 -10.02 4.05 30.17
C GLY A 544 -9.17 5.27 30.50
N GLY A 545 -8.83 6.10 29.49
CA GLY A 545 -7.97 7.27 29.62
C GLY A 545 -6.48 6.98 29.63
N LYS A 546 -6.04 5.75 29.36
CA LYS A 546 -4.64 5.33 29.23
C LYS A 546 -4.31 5.05 27.77
N GLN A 547 -3.16 5.55 27.30
CA GLN A 547 -2.68 5.29 25.93
C GLN A 547 -2.00 3.92 25.85
N TYR A 548 -2.26 3.24 24.72
CA TYR A 548 -1.68 1.94 24.34
C TYR A 548 -1.08 2.01 22.96
N VAL A 549 -0.02 1.20 22.76
CA VAL A 549 0.58 0.94 21.44
C VAL A 549 0.41 -0.55 21.13
N ALA A 550 -0.08 -0.90 19.95
CA ALA A 550 -0.30 -2.28 19.54
C ALA A 550 0.44 -2.62 18.26
N ILE A 551 0.94 -3.87 18.17
CA ILE A 551 1.61 -4.41 17.00
C ILE A 551 1.32 -5.89 16.83
N LEU A 552 1.12 -6.32 15.57
CA LEU A 552 1.07 -7.72 15.17
C LEU A 552 2.49 -8.20 14.83
N SER A 553 2.89 -9.35 15.37
CA SER A 553 4.15 -10.03 15.02
C SER A 553 3.87 -11.42 14.45
N GLY A 554 4.39 -11.68 13.28
CA GLY A 554 4.31 -12.91 12.53
C GLY A 554 5.08 -12.72 11.24
N ILE A 555 6.23 -13.41 11.11
CA ILE A 555 7.10 -13.28 9.95
C ILE A 555 6.47 -13.90 8.71
N GLY A 556 6.61 -13.25 7.56
CA GLY A 556 6.14 -13.64 6.25
C GLY A 556 6.31 -12.50 5.26
N GLY A 557 5.38 -12.38 4.31
CA GLY A 557 5.54 -11.50 3.16
C GLY A 557 6.71 -11.94 2.29
N TRP A 558 7.06 -11.16 1.27
CA TRP A 558 8.10 -11.57 0.33
C TRP A 558 9.48 -11.72 0.99
N ALA A 559 9.90 -10.78 1.83
CA ALA A 559 11.15 -10.86 2.57
C ALA A 559 11.22 -12.08 3.51
N GLY A 560 10.09 -12.51 4.07
CA GLY A 560 9.99 -13.64 5.01
C GLY A 560 9.53 -14.96 4.38
N ILE A 561 9.36 -15.06 3.05
CA ILE A 561 8.73 -16.20 2.38
C ILE A 561 9.46 -17.54 2.64
N GLY A 562 10.78 -17.51 2.78
CA GLY A 562 11.57 -18.68 3.11
C GLY A 562 11.10 -19.34 4.41
N LEU A 563 10.88 -18.56 5.46
CA LEU A 563 10.35 -19.03 6.74
C LEU A 563 8.86 -19.38 6.63
N ALA A 564 8.06 -18.48 6.06
CA ALA A 564 6.61 -18.62 6.00
C ALA A 564 6.15 -19.86 5.22
N ALA A 565 6.80 -20.17 4.10
CA ALA A 565 6.48 -21.31 3.25
C ALA A 565 7.42 -22.53 3.43
N GLY A 566 8.43 -22.42 4.30
CA GLY A 566 9.41 -23.49 4.54
C GLY A 566 10.33 -23.75 3.33
N LEU A 567 10.62 -22.72 2.53
CA LEU A 567 11.48 -22.81 1.35
C LEU A 567 12.95 -22.69 1.76
N THR A 568 13.83 -23.44 1.09
CA THR A 568 15.27 -23.49 1.42
C THR A 568 16.18 -23.33 0.20
N ASN A 569 15.64 -23.43 -1.03
CA ASN A 569 16.42 -23.20 -2.23
C ASN A 569 16.62 -21.68 -2.42
N PRO A 570 17.86 -21.17 -2.52
CA PRO A 570 18.12 -19.73 -2.62
C PRO A 570 17.43 -19.03 -3.80
N ASN A 571 17.09 -19.77 -4.85
CA ASN A 571 16.42 -19.23 -6.04
C ASN A 571 14.88 -19.20 -5.89
N ASP A 572 14.30 -19.80 -4.84
CA ASP A 572 12.87 -19.75 -4.60
C ASP A 572 12.44 -18.33 -4.14
N GLY A 573 11.14 -18.07 -4.28
CA GLY A 573 10.58 -16.76 -3.94
C GLY A 573 11.23 -15.62 -4.73
N LEU A 574 11.58 -15.87 -6.00
CA LEU A 574 12.24 -14.89 -6.88
C LEU A 574 13.52 -14.32 -6.23
N GLY A 575 14.36 -15.20 -5.65
CA GLY A 575 15.63 -14.85 -5.03
C GLY A 575 15.56 -14.37 -3.58
N ALA A 576 14.37 -14.09 -3.04
CA ALA A 576 14.22 -13.61 -1.66
C ALA A 576 14.67 -14.66 -0.62
N VAL A 577 14.45 -15.97 -0.86
CA VAL A 577 14.93 -17.04 0.03
C VAL A 577 16.44 -16.99 0.22
N GLY A 578 17.20 -16.73 -0.85
CA GLY A 578 18.65 -16.56 -0.81
C GLY A 578 19.06 -15.26 -0.12
N GLY A 579 18.44 -14.15 -0.49
CA GLY A 579 18.75 -12.83 0.05
C GLY A 579 18.52 -12.71 1.56
N TYR A 580 17.45 -13.33 2.06
CA TYR A 580 17.07 -13.29 3.47
C TYR A 580 17.35 -14.58 4.24
N ALA A 581 18.24 -15.46 3.74
CA ALA A 581 18.53 -16.76 4.36
C ALA A 581 18.95 -16.66 5.84
N ALA A 582 19.69 -15.62 6.20
CA ALA A 582 20.16 -15.39 7.57
C ALA A 582 19.02 -15.05 8.55
N LEU A 583 17.82 -14.69 8.08
CA LEU A 583 16.71 -14.28 8.93
C LEU A 583 16.26 -15.39 9.89
N SER A 584 16.42 -16.66 9.50
CA SER A 584 16.13 -17.83 10.33
C SER A 584 16.97 -17.92 11.62
N ASP A 585 18.11 -17.23 11.68
CA ASP A 585 18.95 -17.17 12.88
C ASP A 585 18.42 -16.19 13.92
N TYR A 586 17.48 -15.30 13.55
CA TYR A 586 16.98 -14.20 14.37
C TYR A 586 15.54 -14.36 14.80
N THR A 587 14.70 -15.04 14.00
CA THR A 587 13.26 -15.12 14.23
C THR A 587 12.68 -16.47 13.78
N ALA A 588 11.44 -16.73 14.16
CA ALA A 588 10.66 -17.91 13.79
C ALA A 588 9.21 -17.51 13.52
N LEU A 589 8.42 -18.44 12.95
CA LEU A 589 7.00 -18.25 12.71
C LEU A 589 6.27 -17.83 13.98
N GLY A 590 5.31 -16.94 13.86
CA GLY A 590 4.47 -16.45 14.93
C GLY A 590 3.11 -15.96 14.41
N GLY A 591 2.31 -15.48 15.33
CA GLY A 591 0.99 -14.89 15.06
C GLY A 591 0.45 -14.33 16.37
N GLN A 592 1.04 -13.22 16.81
CA GLN A 592 0.71 -12.62 18.10
C GLN A 592 0.57 -11.11 17.97
N MET A 593 -0.47 -10.58 18.57
CA MET A 593 -0.57 -9.17 18.89
C MET A 593 0.03 -8.92 20.26
N THR A 594 0.83 -7.88 20.39
CA THR A 594 1.38 -7.40 21.65
C THR A 594 0.94 -5.96 21.85
N VAL A 595 0.37 -5.67 23.01
CA VAL A 595 -0.11 -4.35 23.41
C VAL A 595 0.75 -3.83 24.54
N PHE A 596 1.22 -2.60 24.41
CA PHE A 596 2.11 -1.92 25.34
C PHE A 596 1.41 -0.72 25.98
N ALA A 597 1.82 -0.41 27.22
CA ALA A 597 1.41 0.80 27.92
C ALA A 597 2.51 1.22 28.92
N LEU A 598 2.44 2.46 29.38
CA LEU A 598 3.25 2.89 30.54
C LEU A 598 2.79 2.16 31.80
N PRO A 599 3.69 1.93 32.78
CA PRO A 599 3.31 1.41 34.09
C PRO A 599 2.32 2.34 34.81
N ASP A 600 1.52 1.79 35.76
CA ASP A 600 0.57 2.55 36.57
C ASP A 600 1.29 3.48 37.59
#